data_2b25e01b22c677ca84be24c26d29b736
#
_entry.id   2b25e01b22c677ca84be24c26d29b736
#
_cell.length_a   1.000
_cell.length_b   1.000
_cell.length_c   1.000
_cell.angle_alpha   90.00
_cell.angle_beta   90.00
_cell.angle_gamma   90.00
#
_symmetry.space_group_name_H-M   'P 1'
#
loop_
_entity.id
_entity.type
_entity.pdbx_description
1 polymer ?
#
loop_
_entity_poly.entity_id
_entity_poly.type
_entity_poly.pdbx_seq_one_letter_code
_entity_poly.pdbx_strand_id
1 'polypeptide(L)'
;MRIGEIHSCPELMDYIQEVGFLPLLDSGIRGYSAEDVVDEDCRYVVMDDGGWDWPLWKWKGPIVTEGRCVYGKFFAGKAGFVSKEWWPDLCNYRRASRPAPVEGSIEETILLTLAEQGSLITRELRAACGFDGPKMRSKFDGYVTRLQMACRIVTEDFVYPTDKHGREYGWGWSLLTTPERLLGREMCQAPPNPLSEGRGRTPQESFERMKAHLQKLLPEATEKQIEKLIK
;
A
#
# COMPACT_ATOMS: atom_id res chain seq x y z
N MET A 1 -5.67 -20.33 -4.35
CA MET A 1 -5.05 -19.50 -3.29
C MET A 1 -4.09 -20.37 -2.50
N ARG A 2 -2.94 -19.83 -2.09
CA ARG A 2 -1.85 -20.55 -1.38
C ARG A 2 -1.96 -20.33 0.14
N ILE A 3 -3.01 -20.81 0.78
CA ILE A 3 -3.23 -20.58 2.23
C ILE A 3 -2.16 -21.32 3.03
N GLY A 4 -1.32 -20.61 3.79
CA GLY A 4 -0.29 -21.18 4.63
C GLY A 4 0.89 -21.84 3.87
N GLU A 5 1.07 -21.53 2.57
CA GLU A 5 2.07 -22.17 1.71
C GLU A 5 3.30 -21.30 1.45
N ILE A 6 3.32 -20.06 1.95
CA ILE A 6 4.43 -19.11 1.73
C ILE A 6 5.32 -19.09 2.98
N HIS A 7 6.57 -19.47 2.83
CA HIS A 7 7.51 -19.65 3.92
C HIS A 7 8.66 -18.63 3.94
N SER A 8 8.73 -17.74 2.94
CA SER A 8 9.82 -16.76 2.83
C SER A 8 9.39 -15.43 2.21
N CYS A 9 10.17 -14.39 2.50
CA CYS A 9 9.98 -13.07 1.91
C CYS A 9 10.04 -13.08 0.36
N PRO A 10 11.01 -13.76 -0.31
CA PRO A 10 11.02 -13.88 -1.77
C PRO A 10 9.78 -14.56 -2.34
N GLU A 11 9.29 -15.63 -1.71
CA GLU A 11 8.05 -16.30 -2.15
C GLU A 11 6.84 -15.36 -2.04
N LEU A 12 6.76 -14.56 -0.98
CA LEU A 12 5.70 -13.56 -0.85
C LEU A 12 5.81 -12.47 -1.91
N MET A 13 7.03 -12.03 -2.25
CA MET A 13 7.26 -11.09 -3.35
C MET A 13 6.75 -11.63 -4.69
N ASP A 14 7.07 -12.88 -5.01
CA ASP A 14 6.63 -13.51 -6.24
C ASP A 14 5.11 -13.69 -6.26
N TYR A 15 4.51 -14.08 -5.12
CA TYR A 15 3.06 -14.18 -5.01
C TYR A 15 2.35 -12.84 -5.18
N ILE A 16 2.91 -11.74 -4.67
CA ILE A 16 2.37 -10.39 -4.91
C ILE A 16 2.35 -10.05 -6.41
N GLN A 17 3.39 -10.46 -7.17
CA GLN A 17 3.40 -10.26 -8.63
C GLN A 17 2.32 -11.10 -9.31
N GLU A 18 2.12 -12.34 -8.87
CA GLU A 18 1.10 -13.25 -9.41
C GLU A 18 -0.32 -12.72 -9.21
N VAL A 19 -0.65 -12.29 -7.98
CA VAL A 19 -2.02 -11.87 -7.63
C VAL A 19 -2.31 -10.39 -7.94
N GLY A 20 -1.30 -9.56 -8.04
CA GLY A 20 -1.40 -8.14 -8.36
C GLY A 20 -1.84 -7.24 -7.21
N PHE A 21 -2.76 -7.68 -6.38
CA PHE A 21 -3.34 -6.95 -5.23
C PHE A 21 -3.35 -7.87 -4.02
N LEU A 22 -2.64 -7.52 -2.94
CA LEU A 22 -2.60 -8.36 -1.75
C LEU A 22 -2.73 -7.51 -0.48
N PRO A 23 -3.90 -7.50 0.18
CA PRO A 23 -4.04 -6.92 1.52
C PRO A 23 -3.05 -7.55 2.49
N LEU A 24 -2.49 -6.77 3.42
CA LEU A 24 -1.55 -7.30 4.42
C LEU A 24 -2.25 -8.19 5.44
N LEU A 25 -3.37 -7.70 5.97
CA LEU A 25 -4.19 -8.38 6.97
C LEU A 25 -5.59 -8.60 6.39
N ASP A 26 -6.47 -9.22 7.16
CA ASP A 26 -7.84 -9.58 6.78
C ASP A 26 -8.50 -8.61 5.78
N SER A 27 -8.80 -9.13 4.61
CA SER A 27 -9.44 -8.41 3.50
C SER A 27 -10.97 -8.47 3.54
N GLY A 28 -11.53 -9.36 4.35
CA GLY A 28 -12.92 -9.79 4.31
C GLY A 28 -13.20 -10.83 3.22
N ILE A 29 -12.16 -11.38 2.58
CA ILE A 29 -12.19 -12.51 1.65
C ILE A 29 -11.30 -13.60 2.25
N ARG A 30 -11.89 -14.73 2.62
CA ARG A 30 -11.19 -15.82 3.28
C ARG A 30 -10.00 -16.30 2.44
N GLY A 31 -8.83 -16.38 3.07
CA GLY A 31 -7.60 -16.86 2.44
C GLY A 31 -6.95 -15.85 1.48
N TYR A 32 -7.39 -14.60 1.50
CA TYR A 32 -6.88 -13.56 0.60
C TYR A 32 -6.30 -12.36 1.37
N SER A 33 -5.23 -12.62 2.08
CA SER A 33 -4.34 -11.61 2.66
C SER A 33 -2.92 -12.19 2.77
N ALA A 34 -1.90 -11.35 2.96
CA ALA A 34 -0.55 -11.83 3.22
C ALA A 34 -0.51 -12.70 4.49
N GLU A 35 -1.29 -12.33 5.51
CA GLU A 35 -1.42 -13.12 6.74
C GLU A 35 -2.03 -14.51 6.49
N ASP A 36 -3.01 -14.64 5.59
CA ASP A 36 -3.63 -15.93 5.29
C ASP A 36 -2.72 -16.86 4.48
N VAL A 37 -1.94 -16.30 3.55
CA VAL A 37 -1.12 -17.11 2.62
C VAL A 37 0.24 -17.51 3.18
N VAL A 38 0.73 -16.76 4.16
CA VAL A 38 2.01 -17.04 4.83
C VAL A 38 1.81 -18.14 5.89
N ASP A 39 2.78 -19.04 5.99
CA ASP A 39 2.81 -20.13 6.98
C ASP A 39 2.73 -19.61 8.42
N GLU A 40 2.15 -20.38 9.33
CA GLU A 40 1.97 -19.99 10.73
C GLU A 40 3.29 -19.66 11.42
N ASP A 41 4.32 -20.45 11.16
CA ASP A 41 5.67 -20.26 11.74
C ASP A 41 6.36 -18.98 11.25
N CYS A 42 5.85 -18.39 10.16
CA CYS A 42 6.33 -17.11 9.63
C CYS A 42 5.42 -15.92 9.98
N ARG A 43 4.22 -16.18 10.50
CA ARG A 43 3.30 -15.13 10.94
C ARG A 43 3.63 -14.66 12.35
N TYR A 44 3.74 -15.59 13.28
CA TYR A 44 3.90 -15.28 14.70
C TYR A 44 4.77 -16.34 15.36
N VAL A 45 5.93 -15.94 15.83
CA VAL A 45 6.92 -16.84 16.44
C VAL A 45 7.12 -16.46 17.88
N VAL A 46 6.96 -17.41 18.80
CA VAL A 46 7.33 -17.24 20.20
C VAL A 46 8.81 -17.62 20.34
N MET A 47 9.60 -16.69 20.88
CA MET A 47 11.03 -16.85 21.09
C MET A 47 11.32 -17.59 22.42
N ASP A 48 12.49 -18.25 22.52
CA ASP A 48 12.90 -19.00 23.71
C ASP A 48 12.99 -18.14 24.98
N ASP A 49 13.20 -16.83 24.86
CA ASP A 49 13.23 -15.87 25.94
C ASP A 49 11.84 -15.37 26.40
N GLY A 50 10.78 -15.93 25.82
CA GLY A 50 9.39 -15.52 26.07
C GLY A 50 8.95 -14.27 25.30
N GLY A 51 9.83 -13.69 24.47
CA GLY A 51 9.49 -12.67 23.50
C GLY A 51 8.71 -13.27 22.32
N TRP A 52 8.29 -12.41 21.42
CA TRP A 52 7.65 -12.83 20.19
C TRP A 52 8.20 -12.05 18.99
N ASP A 53 8.17 -12.67 17.83
CA ASP A 53 8.54 -12.07 16.55
C ASP A 53 7.39 -12.22 15.54
N TRP A 54 7.37 -11.32 14.58
CA TRP A 54 6.44 -11.36 13.47
C TRP A 54 7.21 -11.22 12.13
N PRO A 55 7.74 -12.31 11.60
CA PRO A 55 8.53 -12.30 10.37
C PRO A 55 7.80 -11.61 9.20
N LEU A 56 6.55 -11.95 8.95
CA LEU A 56 5.73 -11.30 7.92
C LEU A 56 5.73 -9.77 8.06
N TRP A 57 5.67 -9.25 9.30
CA TRP A 57 5.71 -7.80 9.51
C TRP A 57 7.04 -7.18 9.11
N LYS A 58 8.15 -7.88 9.32
CA LYS A 58 9.49 -7.44 8.92
C LYS A 58 9.68 -7.52 7.41
N TRP A 59 9.08 -8.50 6.74
CA TRP A 59 9.19 -8.68 5.28
C TRP A 59 8.66 -7.49 4.49
N LYS A 60 7.71 -6.73 5.01
CA LYS A 60 7.15 -5.56 4.30
C LYS A 60 8.22 -4.54 3.90
N GLY A 61 9.27 -4.33 4.71
CA GLY A 61 10.39 -3.45 4.39
C GLY A 61 11.14 -3.90 3.12
N PRO A 62 11.79 -5.08 3.13
CA PRO A 62 12.44 -5.62 1.94
C PRO A 62 11.53 -5.68 0.70
N ILE A 63 10.26 -6.10 0.87
CA ILE A 63 9.30 -6.16 -0.24
C ILE A 63 9.11 -4.80 -0.91
N VAL A 64 9.02 -3.74 -0.11
CA VAL A 64 8.82 -2.38 -0.61
C VAL A 64 10.11 -1.82 -1.21
N THR A 65 11.25 -1.97 -0.53
CA THR A 65 12.53 -1.40 -0.95
C THR A 65 13.13 -2.07 -2.18
N GLU A 66 12.88 -3.37 -2.40
CA GLU A 66 13.23 -4.04 -3.65
C GLU A 66 12.42 -3.52 -4.85
N GLY A 67 11.38 -2.74 -4.60
CA GLY A 67 10.68 -1.98 -5.61
C GLY A 67 9.88 -2.79 -6.61
N ARG A 68 9.49 -4.02 -6.28
CA ARG A 68 8.62 -4.84 -7.16
C ARG A 68 7.14 -4.48 -7.02
N CYS A 69 6.74 -3.90 -5.91
CA CYS A 69 5.36 -3.49 -5.63
C CYS A 69 5.28 -2.11 -4.98
N VAL A 70 4.09 -1.62 -4.82
CA VAL A 70 3.73 -0.39 -4.12
C VAL A 70 2.97 -0.75 -2.85
N TYR A 71 3.31 -0.14 -1.72
CA TYR A 71 2.67 -0.40 -0.44
C TYR A 71 1.98 0.86 0.09
N GLY A 72 0.82 0.66 0.68
CA GLY A 72 0.06 1.72 1.34
C GLY A 72 -1.29 1.24 1.83
N LYS A 73 -2.10 2.14 2.37
CA LYS A 73 -3.45 1.84 2.88
C LYS A 73 -4.49 1.85 1.75
N PHE A 74 -4.34 0.94 0.78
CA PHE A 74 -5.17 0.89 -0.42
C PHE A 74 -6.49 0.12 -0.25
N PHE A 75 -6.61 -0.76 0.70
CA PHE A 75 -7.72 -1.71 0.82
C PHE A 75 -8.72 -1.26 1.89
N ALA A 76 -9.63 -0.36 1.52
CA ALA A 76 -10.59 0.26 2.45
C ALA A 76 -9.90 0.87 3.69
N GLY A 77 -8.76 1.55 3.48
CA GLY A 77 -7.95 2.14 4.55
C GLY A 77 -7.03 1.16 5.29
N LYS A 78 -7.06 -0.13 4.94
CA LYS A 78 -6.10 -1.13 5.42
C LYS A 78 -4.88 -1.19 4.49
N ALA A 79 -3.72 -1.56 5.05
CA ALA A 79 -2.47 -1.66 4.32
C ALA A 79 -2.40 -2.93 3.45
N GLY A 80 -1.58 -2.85 2.40
CA GLY A 80 -1.27 -3.98 1.54
C GLY A 80 -0.45 -3.59 0.33
N PHE A 81 -0.24 -4.55 -0.56
CA PHE A 81 0.65 -4.48 -1.70
C PHE A 81 -0.12 -4.43 -3.01
N VAL A 82 0.37 -3.65 -3.94
CA VAL A 82 -0.10 -3.63 -5.34
C VAL A 82 1.13 -3.79 -6.23
N SER A 83 1.13 -4.77 -7.14
CA SER A 83 2.26 -4.96 -8.04
C SER A 83 2.39 -3.78 -9.01
N LYS A 84 3.61 -3.55 -9.51
CA LYS A 84 3.87 -2.45 -10.46
C LYS A 84 3.08 -2.59 -11.76
N GLU A 85 2.74 -3.81 -12.15
CA GLU A 85 1.90 -4.06 -13.34
C GLU A 85 0.50 -3.45 -13.20
N TRP A 86 -0.10 -3.56 -12.00
CA TRP A 86 -1.47 -3.12 -11.74
C TRP A 86 -1.56 -1.70 -11.18
N TRP A 87 -0.44 -1.15 -10.73
CA TRP A 87 -0.41 0.18 -10.14
C TRP A 87 -0.95 1.30 -11.05
N PRO A 88 -0.59 1.37 -12.37
CA PRO A 88 -1.13 2.41 -13.23
C PRO A 88 -2.65 2.35 -13.40
N ASP A 89 -3.23 1.15 -13.49
CA ASP A 89 -4.70 0.99 -13.57
C ASP A 89 -5.38 1.44 -12.26
N LEU A 90 -4.81 1.11 -11.11
CA LEU A 90 -5.33 1.56 -9.81
C LEU A 90 -5.25 3.08 -9.67
N CYS A 91 -4.13 3.69 -10.03
CA CYS A 91 -3.94 5.15 -10.07
C CYS A 91 -4.97 5.81 -10.97
N ASN A 92 -5.11 5.33 -12.22
CA ASN A 92 -6.01 5.89 -13.20
C ASN A 92 -7.46 5.92 -12.69
N TYR A 93 -7.94 4.79 -12.18
CA TYR A 93 -9.30 4.69 -11.64
C TYR A 93 -9.50 5.54 -10.38
N ARG A 94 -8.60 5.41 -9.39
CA ARG A 94 -8.79 6.07 -8.09
C ARG A 94 -8.60 7.57 -8.13
N ARG A 95 -7.68 8.08 -8.93
CA ARG A 95 -7.48 9.53 -9.09
C ARG A 95 -8.64 10.19 -9.80
N ALA A 96 -9.30 9.50 -10.73
CA ALA A 96 -10.52 9.99 -11.36
C ALA A 96 -11.71 9.98 -10.40
N SER A 97 -11.86 8.94 -9.59
CA SER A 97 -12.95 8.83 -8.59
C SER A 97 -12.73 9.65 -7.31
N ARG A 98 -11.48 10.04 -7.05
CA ARG A 98 -11.06 10.89 -5.92
C ARG A 98 -10.25 12.06 -6.46
N PRO A 99 -10.88 13.20 -6.76
CA PRO A 99 -10.23 14.35 -7.39
C PRO A 99 -9.03 14.86 -6.56
N ALA A 100 -8.21 15.70 -7.16
CA ALA A 100 -7.08 16.32 -6.47
C ALA A 100 -7.59 17.12 -5.25
N PRO A 101 -6.78 17.22 -4.18
CA PRO A 101 -7.10 18.09 -3.06
C PRO A 101 -7.39 19.52 -3.51
N VAL A 102 -8.32 20.17 -2.82
CA VAL A 102 -8.66 21.57 -3.06
C VAL A 102 -7.51 22.46 -2.58
N GLU A 103 -7.25 23.54 -3.30
CA GLU A 103 -6.27 24.57 -2.93
C GLU A 103 -6.48 25.06 -1.50
N GLY A 104 -5.41 25.16 -0.72
CA GLY A 104 -5.43 25.53 0.70
C GLY A 104 -5.91 24.43 1.65
N SER A 105 -6.25 23.24 1.14
CA SER A 105 -6.65 22.12 2.00
C SER A 105 -5.45 21.47 2.72
N ILE A 106 -5.74 20.76 3.81
CA ILE A 106 -4.73 20.00 4.55
C ILE A 106 -4.09 18.91 3.67
N GLU A 107 -4.89 18.26 2.86
CA GLU A 107 -4.43 17.24 1.92
C GLU A 107 -3.45 17.82 0.90
N GLU A 108 -3.69 19.02 0.40
CA GLU A 108 -2.75 19.73 -0.46
C GLU A 108 -1.47 20.10 0.29
N THR A 109 -1.58 20.68 1.48
CA THR A 109 -0.41 20.98 2.33
C THR A 109 0.48 19.75 2.54
N ILE A 110 -0.12 18.58 2.81
CA ILE A 110 0.61 17.33 2.95
C ILE A 110 1.39 16.98 1.65
N LEU A 111 0.75 17.09 0.49
CA LEU A 111 1.39 16.78 -0.79
C LEU A 111 2.50 17.78 -1.13
N LEU A 112 2.29 19.06 -0.90
CA LEU A 112 3.31 20.10 -1.11
C LEU A 112 4.50 19.90 -0.18
N THR A 113 4.26 19.57 1.09
CA THR A 113 5.34 19.27 2.05
C THR A 113 6.20 18.09 1.58
N LEU A 114 5.58 16.99 1.09
CA LEU A 114 6.33 15.85 0.53
C LEU A 114 7.05 16.21 -0.77
N ALA A 115 6.47 17.08 -1.59
CA ALA A 115 7.13 17.53 -2.82
C ALA A 115 8.39 18.37 -2.53
N GLU A 116 8.32 19.23 -1.52
CA GLU A 116 9.42 20.13 -1.14
C GLU A 116 10.51 19.45 -0.31
N GLN A 117 10.10 18.70 0.73
CA GLN A 117 11.02 18.13 1.71
C GLN A 117 11.44 16.69 1.39
N GLY A 118 10.77 16.04 0.44
CA GLY A 118 11.01 14.64 0.12
C GLY A 118 10.25 13.69 1.01
N SER A 119 10.81 12.49 1.19
CA SER A 119 10.18 11.43 1.98
C SER A 119 10.30 11.71 3.47
N LEU A 120 9.19 11.60 4.20
CA LEU A 120 9.10 11.89 5.62
C LEU A 120 8.37 10.75 6.36
N ILE A 121 8.83 10.42 7.55
CA ILE A 121 8.04 9.55 8.43
C ILE A 121 6.77 10.28 8.89
N THR A 122 5.72 9.52 9.18
CA THR A 122 4.39 10.09 9.51
C THR A 122 4.45 11.16 10.61
N ARG A 123 5.36 11.00 11.60
CA ARG A 123 5.53 11.97 12.70
C ARG A 123 6.12 13.30 12.21
N GLU A 124 7.13 13.24 11.36
CA GLU A 124 7.79 14.43 10.80
C GLU A 124 6.86 15.17 9.84
N LEU A 125 6.19 14.42 8.95
CA LEU A 125 5.19 14.98 8.05
C LEU A 125 4.08 15.69 8.81
N ARG A 126 3.60 15.10 9.90
CA ARG A 126 2.59 15.73 10.77
C ARG A 126 3.09 17.03 11.39
N ALA A 127 4.32 17.05 11.92
CA ALA A 127 4.94 18.25 12.48
C ALA A 127 5.12 19.34 11.42
N ALA A 128 5.66 18.98 10.26
CA ALA A 128 5.86 19.92 9.14
C ALA A 128 4.55 20.53 8.64
N CYS A 129 3.42 19.82 8.75
CA CYS A 129 2.09 20.33 8.42
C CYS A 129 1.38 21.06 9.59
N GLY A 130 2.05 21.29 10.72
CA GLY A 130 1.47 22.02 11.87
C GLY A 130 0.44 21.24 12.69
N PHE A 131 0.50 19.90 12.69
CA PHE A 131 -0.43 19.02 13.42
C PHE A 131 0.18 18.43 14.70
N ASP A 132 0.91 19.21 15.48
CA ASP A 132 1.63 18.73 16.68
C ASP A 132 0.76 18.53 17.93
N GLY A 133 -0.47 19.01 17.92
CA GLY A 133 -1.37 18.91 19.08
C GLY A 133 -1.76 17.45 19.41
N PRO A 134 -1.92 17.09 20.70
CA PRO A 134 -2.19 15.72 21.14
C PRO A 134 -3.49 15.12 20.60
N LYS A 135 -4.47 15.95 20.23
CA LYS A 135 -5.75 15.51 19.62
C LYS A 135 -5.72 15.51 18.08
N MET A 136 -4.61 15.94 17.47
CA MET A 136 -4.54 16.11 16.01
C MET A 136 -4.04 14.89 15.27
N ARG A 137 -3.42 13.92 15.98
CA ARG A 137 -2.83 12.71 15.37
C ARG A 137 -3.83 11.90 14.57
N SER A 138 -4.95 11.51 15.19
CA SER A 138 -5.97 10.67 14.52
C SER A 138 -6.59 11.40 13.31
N LYS A 139 -6.78 12.71 13.40
CA LYS A 139 -7.29 13.52 12.29
C LYS A 139 -6.28 13.56 11.14
N PHE A 140 -5.00 13.76 11.44
CA PHE A 140 -3.93 13.74 10.44
C PHE A 140 -3.79 12.37 9.77
N ASP A 141 -3.79 11.28 10.55
CA ASP A 141 -3.76 9.91 10.04
C ASP A 141 -4.92 9.63 9.07
N GLY A 142 -6.09 10.25 9.31
CA GLY A 142 -7.24 10.20 8.40
C GLY A 142 -6.96 10.88 7.06
N TYR A 143 -6.32 12.05 7.04
CA TYR A 143 -5.93 12.73 5.80
C TYR A 143 -4.91 11.90 5.01
N VAL A 144 -3.86 11.42 5.67
CA VAL A 144 -2.85 10.55 5.05
C VAL A 144 -3.51 9.29 4.46
N THR A 145 -4.42 8.64 5.21
CA THR A 145 -5.14 7.46 4.71
C THR A 145 -5.96 7.76 3.46
N ARG A 146 -6.68 8.90 3.40
CA ARG A 146 -7.43 9.28 2.20
C ARG A 146 -6.52 9.53 1.00
N LEU A 147 -5.36 10.17 1.22
CA LEU A 147 -4.37 10.40 0.16
C LEU A 147 -3.75 9.08 -0.34
N GLN A 148 -3.49 8.11 0.54
CA GLN A 148 -3.08 6.78 0.13
C GLN A 148 -4.19 6.06 -0.66
N MET A 149 -5.43 6.08 -0.16
CA MET A 149 -6.59 5.55 -0.89
C MET A 149 -6.77 6.19 -2.28
N ALA A 150 -6.37 7.45 -2.45
CA ALA A 150 -6.38 8.16 -3.73
C ALA A 150 -5.12 7.93 -4.58
N CYS A 151 -4.22 7.03 -4.19
CA CYS A 151 -2.94 6.77 -4.86
C CYS A 151 -2.07 8.03 -5.02
N ARG A 152 -2.08 8.94 -4.03
CA ARG A 152 -1.29 10.18 -4.02
C ARG A 152 -0.12 10.15 -3.03
N ILE A 153 -0.16 9.25 -2.07
CA ILE A 153 0.92 8.95 -1.12
C ILE A 153 1.11 7.44 -1.07
N VAL A 154 2.36 7.01 -0.97
CA VAL A 154 2.78 5.63 -0.82
C VAL A 154 3.82 5.52 0.29
N THR A 155 4.10 4.31 0.74
CA THR A 155 5.20 4.03 1.65
C THR A 155 6.42 3.64 0.83
N GLU A 156 7.52 4.36 1.01
CA GLU A 156 8.81 4.11 0.37
C GLU A 156 9.64 3.10 1.15
N ASP A 157 9.55 3.16 2.49
CA ASP A 157 10.31 2.29 3.41
C ASP A 157 9.70 2.33 4.81
N PHE A 158 10.31 1.61 5.74
CA PHE A 158 9.99 1.61 7.16
C PHE A 158 11.22 1.95 7.99
N VAL A 159 11.11 2.97 8.84
CA VAL A 159 12.15 3.41 9.76
C VAL A 159 11.88 2.84 11.14
N TYR A 160 12.79 2.02 11.64
CA TYR A 160 12.70 1.45 12.98
C TYR A 160 13.49 2.28 13.97
N PRO A 161 12.93 2.59 15.17
CA PRO A 161 13.71 3.19 16.22
C PRO A 161 14.78 2.19 16.71
N THR A 162 15.92 2.71 17.13
CA THR A 162 17.00 1.91 17.69
C THR A 162 17.14 2.17 19.19
N ASP A 163 17.46 1.12 19.97
CA ASP A 163 17.78 1.22 21.37
C ASP A 163 19.23 1.77 21.57
N LYS A 164 19.65 1.95 22.83
CA LYS A 164 21.00 2.40 23.20
C LYS A 164 22.13 1.45 22.74
N HIS A 165 21.80 0.24 22.30
CA HIS A 165 22.73 -0.77 21.80
C HIS A 165 22.68 -0.89 20.28
N GLY A 166 21.93 -0.02 19.58
CA GLY A 166 21.76 -0.03 18.13
C GLY A 166 20.79 -1.10 17.61
N ARG A 167 20.01 -1.76 18.47
CA ARG A 167 19.03 -2.77 18.06
C ARG A 167 17.70 -2.12 17.72
N GLU A 168 17.17 -2.46 16.56
CA GLU A 168 15.83 -2.02 16.12
C GLU A 168 14.75 -2.59 17.03
N TYR A 169 13.72 -1.78 17.31
CA TYR A 169 12.56 -2.21 18.09
C TYR A 169 11.26 -1.57 17.59
N GLY A 170 10.13 -2.14 18.00
CA GLY A 170 8.80 -1.63 17.70
C GLY A 170 8.34 -1.96 16.29
N TRP A 171 7.32 -1.23 15.82
CA TRP A 171 6.58 -1.57 14.60
C TRP A 171 7.12 -0.95 13.31
N GLY A 172 8.14 -0.11 13.41
CA GLY A 172 8.60 0.73 12.30
C GLY A 172 7.60 1.83 11.93
N TRP A 173 8.12 2.98 11.53
CA TRP A 173 7.32 4.09 11.01
C TRP A 173 7.38 4.10 9.50
N SER A 174 6.23 4.21 8.83
CA SER A 174 6.19 4.36 7.37
C SER A 174 6.91 5.65 6.97
N LEU A 175 7.90 5.52 6.10
CA LEU A 175 8.49 6.61 5.35
C LEU A 175 7.58 6.88 4.14
N LEU A 176 6.91 8.01 4.16
CA LEU A 176 5.89 8.37 3.18
C LEU A 176 6.48 9.23 2.08
N THR A 177 6.06 8.99 0.85
CA THR A 177 6.46 9.77 -0.33
C THR A 177 5.33 9.86 -1.35
N THR A 178 5.52 10.64 -2.43
CA THR A 178 4.60 10.61 -3.57
C THR A 178 4.98 9.48 -4.53
N PRO A 179 4.00 8.82 -5.17
CA PRO A 179 4.30 7.75 -6.13
C PRO A 179 5.07 8.26 -7.35
N GLU A 180 4.89 9.52 -7.77
CA GLU A 180 5.66 10.13 -8.84
C GLU A 180 7.16 10.23 -8.52
N ARG A 181 7.50 10.45 -7.25
CA ARG A 181 8.89 10.47 -6.79
C ARG A 181 9.48 9.07 -6.72
N LEU A 182 8.71 8.10 -6.23
CA LEU A 182 9.18 6.73 -6.02
C LEU A 182 9.30 5.94 -7.33
N LEU A 183 8.31 6.09 -8.22
CA LEU A 183 8.13 5.21 -9.38
C LEU A 183 8.32 5.90 -10.74
N GLY A 184 8.39 7.24 -10.75
CA GLY A 184 8.31 8.03 -11.97
C GLY A 184 6.89 8.44 -12.34
N ARG A 185 6.77 9.53 -13.11
CA ARG A 185 5.46 10.10 -13.49
C ARG A 185 4.66 9.18 -14.42
N GLU A 186 5.34 8.44 -15.28
CA GLU A 186 4.75 7.50 -16.24
C GLU A 186 3.94 6.40 -15.56
N MET A 187 4.42 5.92 -14.40
CA MET A 187 3.71 4.90 -13.61
C MET A 187 2.43 5.42 -12.95
N CYS A 188 2.23 6.72 -12.95
CA CYS A 188 1.06 7.38 -12.35
C CYS A 188 0.09 7.94 -13.37
N GLN A 189 0.35 7.72 -14.67
CA GLN A 189 -0.51 8.10 -15.79
C GLN A 189 -1.45 6.99 -16.20
N ALA A 190 -2.44 7.33 -17.07
CA ALA A 190 -3.32 6.33 -17.65
C ALA A 190 -2.50 5.31 -18.48
N PRO A 191 -2.63 4.00 -18.16
CA PRO A 191 -1.85 2.98 -18.86
C PRO A 191 -2.27 2.86 -20.32
N PRO A 192 -1.38 2.37 -21.23
CA PRO A 192 -1.70 2.18 -22.63
C PRO A 192 -2.93 1.30 -22.83
N ASN A 193 -3.79 1.67 -23.79
CA ASN A 193 -4.92 0.84 -24.20
C ASN A 193 -4.57 0.06 -25.48
N PRO A 194 -4.38 -1.27 -25.42
CA PRO A 194 -3.99 -2.06 -26.59
C PRO A 194 -5.08 -2.11 -27.68
N LEU A 195 -6.32 -1.75 -27.34
CA LEU A 195 -7.46 -1.72 -28.27
C LEU A 195 -7.65 -0.35 -28.95
N SER A 196 -6.77 0.62 -28.68
CA SER A 196 -6.98 2.00 -29.11
C SER A 196 -5.62 2.68 -29.28
N GLU A 197 -5.19 2.86 -30.55
CA GLU A 197 -3.91 3.50 -30.86
C GLU A 197 -3.82 4.92 -30.26
N GLY A 198 -2.75 5.18 -29.52
CA GLY A 198 -2.41 6.49 -28.96
C GLY A 198 -3.28 6.97 -27.79
N ARG A 199 -4.30 6.22 -27.36
CA ARG A 199 -5.13 6.56 -26.20
C ARG A 199 -4.81 5.65 -25.00
N GLY A 200 -4.58 6.26 -23.84
CA GLY A 200 -4.56 5.51 -22.58
C GLY A 200 -5.95 4.94 -22.22
N ARG A 201 -5.98 3.97 -21.30
CA ARG A 201 -7.24 3.44 -20.74
C ARG A 201 -8.02 4.53 -20.04
N THR A 202 -9.34 4.55 -20.22
CA THR A 202 -10.22 5.34 -19.37
C THR A 202 -10.22 4.77 -17.95
N PRO A 203 -10.62 5.56 -16.94
CA PRO A 203 -10.76 5.05 -15.57
C PRO A 203 -11.69 3.84 -15.47
N GLN A 204 -12.75 3.80 -16.26
CA GLN A 204 -13.69 2.67 -16.29
C GLN A 204 -13.04 1.41 -16.90
N GLU A 205 -12.29 1.54 -18.00
CA GLU A 205 -11.56 0.41 -18.60
C GLU A 205 -10.51 -0.17 -17.61
N SER A 206 -9.84 0.70 -16.86
CA SER A 206 -8.92 0.25 -15.78
C SER A 206 -9.67 -0.49 -14.67
N PHE A 207 -10.82 0.01 -14.25
CA PHE A 207 -11.66 -0.65 -13.25
C PHE A 207 -12.12 -2.03 -13.71
N GLU A 208 -12.65 -2.15 -14.94
CA GLU A 208 -13.13 -3.42 -15.48
C GLU A 208 -11.98 -4.44 -15.64
N ARG A 209 -10.79 -3.97 -16.06
CA ARG A 209 -9.60 -4.83 -16.14
C ARG A 209 -9.22 -5.40 -14.78
N MET A 210 -9.14 -4.56 -13.75
CA MET A 210 -8.83 -4.99 -12.37
C MET A 210 -9.90 -5.93 -11.82
N LYS A 211 -11.18 -5.59 -12.05
CA LYS A 211 -12.33 -6.41 -11.61
C LYS A 211 -12.30 -7.79 -12.26
N ALA A 212 -12.12 -7.87 -13.58
CA ALA A 212 -12.04 -9.14 -14.30
C ALA A 212 -10.86 -10.02 -13.82
N HIS A 213 -9.70 -9.40 -13.54
CA HIS A 213 -8.55 -10.10 -12.98
C HIS A 213 -8.88 -10.70 -11.60
N LEU A 214 -9.42 -9.90 -10.71
CA LEU A 214 -9.75 -10.32 -9.35
C LEU A 214 -10.90 -11.35 -9.33
N GLN A 215 -11.89 -11.25 -10.22
CA GLN A 215 -12.94 -12.26 -10.36
C GLN A 215 -12.39 -13.63 -10.78
N LYS A 216 -11.44 -13.62 -11.72
CA LYS A 216 -10.75 -14.86 -12.15
C LYS A 216 -9.92 -15.47 -11.00
N LEU A 217 -9.25 -14.63 -10.24
CA LEU A 217 -8.38 -15.04 -9.12
C LEU A 217 -9.20 -15.55 -7.92
N LEU A 218 -10.35 -14.94 -7.66
CA LEU A 218 -11.20 -15.12 -6.49
C LEU A 218 -12.63 -15.53 -6.88
N PRO A 219 -12.83 -16.71 -7.48
CA PRO A 219 -14.13 -17.11 -8.03
C PRO A 219 -15.24 -17.23 -6.96
N GLU A 220 -14.86 -17.46 -5.69
CA GLU A 220 -15.81 -17.55 -4.56
C GLU A 220 -16.15 -16.18 -3.95
N ALA A 221 -15.44 -15.11 -4.32
CA ALA A 221 -15.69 -13.78 -3.78
C ALA A 221 -16.90 -13.13 -4.47
N THR A 222 -17.72 -12.46 -3.68
CA THR A 222 -18.83 -11.67 -4.22
C THR A 222 -18.30 -10.44 -4.96
N GLU A 223 -19.06 -9.95 -5.93
CA GLU A 223 -18.75 -8.73 -6.66
C GLU A 223 -18.45 -7.54 -5.72
N LYS A 224 -19.25 -7.38 -4.66
CA LYS A 224 -19.07 -6.35 -3.64
C LYS A 224 -17.73 -6.46 -2.90
N GLN A 225 -17.28 -7.69 -2.62
CA GLN A 225 -15.96 -7.90 -2.00
C GLN A 225 -14.84 -7.53 -2.94
N ILE A 226 -14.92 -7.92 -4.23
CA ILE A 226 -13.95 -7.57 -5.25
C ILE A 226 -13.88 -6.05 -5.45
N GLU A 227 -15.04 -5.41 -5.60
CA GLU A 227 -15.10 -3.95 -5.75
C GLU A 227 -14.50 -3.20 -4.55
N LYS A 228 -14.64 -3.75 -3.33
CA LYS A 228 -14.03 -3.16 -2.12
C LYS A 228 -12.50 -3.20 -2.14
N LEU A 229 -11.88 -4.14 -2.85
CA LEU A 229 -10.42 -4.17 -3.04
C LEU A 229 -9.97 -3.07 -4.00
N ILE A 230 -10.80 -2.71 -4.99
CA ILE A 230 -10.47 -1.73 -6.04
C ILE A 230 -10.85 -0.30 -5.61
N LYS A 231 -12.02 -0.13 -5.01
CA LYS A 231 -12.59 1.16 -4.57
C LYS A 231 -11.95 1.63 -3.27
#